data_5a59eb487ce95d8608df710522c1a579
#
_entry.id   5a59eb487ce95d8608df710522c1a579
#
_cell.length_a   1.000
_cell.length_b   1.000
_cell.length_c   1.000
_cell.angle_alpha   90.00
_cell.angle_beta   90.00
_cell.angle_gamma   90.00
#
_symmetry.space_group_name_H-M   'P 1'
#
loop_
_entity.id
_entity.type
_entity.pdbx_description
1 polymer ?
#
loop_
_entity_poly.entity_id
_entity_poly.type
_entity_poly.pdbx_seq_one_letter_code
_entity_poly.pdbx_strand_id
1 'polypeptide(L)'
;MEAVELIAGAEQLVAVFGYWPSFHDAELLWLRLDRRAHSDGCYGPTLETLVHAFEMTSEVDADGYYVLRHHVLVHLRFLDVMELRLDGFNYQNALMGLTLTDLRDRQMERVRWAVHFNSAFGVDASFQCYAIEVVSVVPCSKAGEAIHAEPGAAADGGGMSAFPGS
;
A
#
# COMPACT_ATOMS: atom_id res chain seq x y z
N MET A 1 -13.41 11.11 -15.75
CA MET A 1 -13.16 10.30 -14.51
C MET A 1 -11.78 9.68 -14.63
N GLU A 2 -10.90 10.08 -13.77
CA GLU A 2 -9.57 9.46 -13.73
C GLU A 2 -9.72 7.99 -13.27
N ALA A 3 -8.91 7.11 -13.87
CA ALA A 3 -9.00 5.68 -13.58
C ALA A 3 -8.80 5.36 -12.08
N VAL A 4 -8.02 6.17 -11.38
CA VAL A 4 -7.76 6.04 -9.94
C VAL A 4 -9.05 6.13 -9.09
N GLU A 5 -10.03 6.90 -9.51
CA GLU A 5 -11.31 7.02 -8.80
C GLU A 5 -12.10 5.69 -8.74
N LEU A 6 -11.72 4.72 -9.58
CA LEU A 6 -12.31 3.40 -9.59
C LEU A 6 -11.67 2.44 -8.59
N ILE A 7 -10.58 2.86 -7.97
CA ILE A 7 -9.89 2.06 -6.97
C ILE A 7 -10.52 2.31 -5.60
N ALA A 8 -11.13 1.29 -5.02
CA ALA A 8 -11.73 1.39 -3.70
C ALA A 8 -10.68 1.78 -2.67
N GLY A 9 -10.97 2.78 -1.85
CA GLY A 9 -10.05 3.26 -0.83
C GLY A 9 -8.96 4.20 -1.32
N ALA A 10 -8.94 4.57 -2.60
CA ALA A 10 -7.92 5.47 -3.17
C ALA A 10 -7.85 6.82 -2.44
N GLU A 11 -8.96 7.30 -1.90
CA GLU A 11 -9.03 8.54 -1.12
C GLU A 11 -8.09 8.55 0.09
N GLN A 12 -7.73 7.38 0.63
CA GLN A 12 -6.79 7.27 1.75
C GLN A 12 -5.37 7.72 1.33
N LEU A 13 -4.94 7.38 0.11
CA LEU A 13 -3.66 7.82 -0.43
C LEU A 13 -3.69 9.29 -0.82
N VAL A 14 -4.76 9.72 -1.45
CA VAL A 14 -4.94 11.13 -1.83
C VAL A 14 -4.98 12.03 -0.61
N ALA A 15 -5.56 11.58 0.50
CA ALA A 15 -5.57 12.32 1.76
C ALA A 15 -4.16 12.57 2.31
N VAL A 16 -3.22 11.63 2.10
CA VAL A 16 -1.84 11.76 2.56
C VAL A 16 -1.00 12.58 1.60
N PHE A 17 -1.03 12.27 0.31
CA PHE A 17 -0.13 12.82 -0.68
C PHE A 17 -0.71 14.02 -1.45
N GLY A 18 -2.02 14.22 -1.44
CA GLY A 18 -2.72 15.19 -2.26
C GLY A 18 -2.99 14.71 -3.70
N TYR A 19 -2.48 13.56 -4.07
CA TYR A 19 -2.61 12.92 -5.38
C TYR A 19 -2.32 11.43 -5.25
N TRP A 20 -2.61 10.65 -6.29
CA TRP A 20 -2.19 9.25 -6.36
C TRP A 20 -0.68 9.17 -6.60
N PRO A 21 0.12 8.63 -5.68
CA PRO A 21 1.58 8.62 -5.83
C PRO A 21 2.05 7.68 -6.95
N SER A 22 3.22 7.96 -7.51
CA SER A 22 3.85 7.10 -8.51
C SER A 22 4.46 5.83 -7.93
N PHE A 23 4.66 5.79 -6.61
CA PHE A 23 5.40 4.75 -5.90
C PHE A 23 6.88 4.64 -6.33
N HIS A 24 7.43 5.69 -6.90
CA HIS A 24 8.85 5.75 -7.22
C HIS A 24 9.68 5.67 -5.93
N ASP A 25 10.68 4.81 -5.93
CA ASP A 25 11.53 4.47 -4.78
C ASP A 25 10.80 3.81 -3.60
N ALA A 26 9.52 3.53 -3.71
CA ALA A 26 8.80 2.75 -2.71
C ALA A 26 9.37 1.33 -2.60
N GLU A 27 9.22 0.71 -1.44
CA GLU A 27 9.67 -0.66 -1.22
C GLU A 27 8.48 -1.60 -1.00
N LEU A 28 8.45 -2.67 -1.79
CA LEU A 28 7.50 -3.75 -1.59
C LEU A 28 8.05 -4.68 -0.50
N LEU A 29 7.35 -4.71 0.65
CA LEU A 29 7.81 -5.43 1.83
C LEU A 29 7.37 -6.89 1.84
N TRP A 30 6.13 -7.17 1.43
CA TRP A 30 5.64 -8.53 1.30
C TRP A 30 4.57 -8.62 0.21
N LEU A 31 4.42 -9.82 -0.32
CA LEU A 31 3.41 -10.19 -1.29
C LEU A 31 2.78 -11.50 -0.85
N ARG A 32 1.45 -11.54 -0.85
CA ARG A 32 0.68 -12.71 -0.47
C ARG A 32 -0.26 -13.10 -1.59
N LEU A 33 -0.24 -14.37 -1.96
CA LEU A 33 -1.18 -14.96 -2.91
C LEU A 33 -2.11 -15.93 -2.18
N ASP A 34 -3.40 -15.80 -2.45
CA ASP A 34 -4.38 -16.73 -1.96
C ASP A 34 -5.31 -17.15 -3.09
N ARG A 35 -5.25 -18.43 -3.47
CA ARG A 35 -6.04 -18.98 -4.57
C ARG A 35 -7.54 -18.93 -4.29
N ARG A 36 -7.95 -19.01 -3.05
CA ARG A 36 -9.34 -19.15 -2.62
C ARG A 36 -9.94 -17.92 -1.96
N ALA A 37 -9.12 -16.94 -1.61
CA ALA A 37 -9.63 -15.70 -1.05
C ALA A 37 -10.42 -14.94 -2.12
N HIS A 38 -11.66 -14.63 -1.81
CA HIS A 38 -12.57 -13.94 -2.71
C HIS A 38 -13.46 -12.98 -1.93
N SER A 39 -13.99 -12.00 -2.60
CA SER A 39 -15.08 -11.15 -2.15
C SER A 39 -16.25 -11.27 -3.11
N ASP A 40 -17.36 -10.60 -2.82
CA ASP A 40 -18.57 -10.66 -3.63
C ASP A 40 -18.27 -10.37 -5.11
N GLY A 41 -18.67 -11.29 -5.99
CA GLY A 41 -18.47 -11.19 -7.43
C GLY A 41 -17.07 -11.56 -7.92
N CYS A 42 -16.15 -11.94 -7.03
CA CYS A 42 -14.78 -12.34 -7.36
C CYS A 42 -14.53 -13.78 -6.94
N TYR A 43 -13.79 -14.53 -7.76
CA TYR A 43 -13.53 -15.96 -7.54
C TYR A 43 -12.12 -16.25 -7.01
N GLY A 44 -11.26 -15.21 -6.92
CA GLY A 44 -9.84 -15.40 -6.67
C GLY A 44 -9.08 -15.80 -7.94
N PRO A 45 -7.74 -15.87 -7.89
CA PRO A 45 -6.91 -15.60 -6.70
C PRO A 45 -6.90 -14.13 -6.30
N THR A 46 -6.59 -13.89 -5.04
CA THR A 46 -6.33 -12.56 -4.51
C THR A 46 -4.84 -12.39 -4.28
N LEU A 47 -4.30 -11.26 -4.68
CA LEU A 47 -2.92 -10.87 -4.40
C LEU A 47 -2.95 -9.63 -3.50
N GLU A 48 -2.23 -9.69 -2.40
CA GLU A 48 -2.07 -8.56 -1.49
C GLU A 48 -0.60 -8.18 -1.39
N THR A 49 -0.36 -6.89 -1.23
CA THR A 49 0.98 -6.35 -1.02
C THR A 49 1.00 -5.34 0.11
N LEU A 50 2.12 -5.25 0.80
CA LEU A 50 2.43 -4.14 1.68
C LEU A 50 3.59 -3.36 1.08
N VAL A 51 3.38 -2.07 0.87
CA VAL A 51 4.35 -1.19 0.23
C VAL A 51 4.67 -0.04 1.17
N HIS A 52 5.95 0.18 1.44
CA HIS A 52 6.42 1.38 2.12
C HIS A 52 6.60 2.48 1.08
N ALA A 53 5.73 3.47 1.11
CA ALA A 53 5.74 4.62 0.21
C ALA A 53 6.07 5.91 0.97
N PHE A 54 6.58 6.88 0.26
CA PHE A 54 6.91 8.20 0.79
C PHE A 54 6.92 9.23 -0.33
N GLU A 55 6.93 10.51 0.05
CA GLU A 55 7.08 11.61 -0.88
C GLU A 55 8.52 12.12 -0.85
N MET A 56 9.16 12.17 -2.02
CA MET A 56 10.45 12.82 -2.19
C MET A 56 10.23 14.31 -2.43
N THR A 57 10.83 15.14 -1.57
CA THR A 57 10.76 16.59 -1.72
C THR A 57 11.97 17.13 -2.46
N SER A 58 11.90 18.38 -2.91
CA SER A 58 13.05 19.09 -3.49
C SER A 58 13.99 19.67 -2.43
N GLU A 59 13.64 19.57 -1.15
CA GLU A 59 14.47 20.04 -0.04
C GLU A 59 15.65 19.08 0.18
N VAL A 60 16.81 19.64 0.49
CA VAL A 60 18.04 18.89 0.76
C VAL A 60 18.42 19.09 2.21
N ASP A 61 18.77 18.01 2.89
CA ASP A 61 19.22 18.04 4.28
C ASP A 61 20.70 18.47 4.39
N ALA A 62 21.21 18.56 5.63
CA ALA A 62 22.57 18.97 5.90
C ALA A 62 23.63 18.02 5.29
N ASP A 63 23.27 16.78 5.00
CA ASP A 63 24.15 15.75 4.43
C ASP A 63 24.05 15.67 2.90
N GLY A 64 23.22 16.51 2.28
CA GLY A 64 23.05 16.57 0.83
C GLY A 64 22.02 15.60 0.25
N TYR A 65 21.21 14.96 1.09
CA TYR A 65 20.13 14.05 0.65
C TYR A 65 18.79 14.77 0.58
N TYR A 66 17.94 14.33 -0.34
CA TYR A 66 16.57 14.83 -0.42
C TYR A 66 15.77 14.46 0.84
N VAL A 67 15.03 15.44 1.36
CA VAL A 67 14.14 15.21 2.50
C VAL A 67 12.93 14.40 2.01
N LEU A 68 12.66 13.27 2.69
CA LEU A 68 11.52 12.42 2.42
C LEU A 68 10.43 12.70 3.46
N ARG A 69 9.17 12.73 3.01
CA ARG A 69 8.00 12.99 3.85
C ARG A 69 6.93 11.94 3.65
N HIS A 70 5.96 11.95 4.54
CA HIS A 70 4.74 11.14 4.42
C HIS A 70 5.02 9.65 4.27
N HIS A 71 5.93 9.12 5.12
CA HIS A 71 6.18 7.69 5.16
C HIS A 71 4.93 6.94 5.60
N VAL A 72 4.43 6.05 4.75
CA VAL A 72 3.24 5.24 4.99
C VAL A 72 3.45 3.80 4.55
N LEU A 73 2.74 2.90 5.22
CA LEU A 73 2.56 1.53 4.77
C LEU A 73 1.22 1.44 4.04
N VAL A 74 1.26 1.09 2.78
CA VAL A 74 0.09 0.95 1.91
C VAL A 74 -0.19 -0.53 1.71
N HIS A 75 -1.35 -0.97 2.20
CA HIS A 75 -1.83 -2.31 1.97
C HIS A 75 -2.75 -2.29 0.75
N LEU A 76 -2.32 -2.93 -0.32
CA LEU A 76 -3.08 -3.06 -1.56
C LEU A 76 -3.62 -4.48 -1.70
N ARG A 77 -4.81 -4.59 -2.26
CA ARG A 77 -5.43 -5.87 -2.61
C ARG A 77 -5.89 -5.84 -4.06
N PHE A 78 -5.56 -6.91 -4.79
CA PHE A 78 -5.93 -7.08 -6.18
C PHE A 78 -6.80 -8.33 -6.29
N LEU A 79 -7.97 -8.19 -6.91
CA LEU A 79 -8.99 -9.24 -6.97
C LEU A 79 -9.05 -9.88 -8.35
N ASP A 80 -9.27 -11.18 -8.39
CA ASP A 80 -9.30 -11.99 -9.63
C ASP A 80 -8.03 -11.82 -10.46
N VAL A 81 -6.90 -12.08 -9.83
CA VAL A 81 -5.57 -11.98 -10.45
C VAL A 81 -5.35 -13.11 -11.44
N MET A 82 -4.84 -12.77 -12.61
CA MET A 82 -4.47 -13.73 -13.64
C MET A 82 -3.19 -13.31 -14.34
N GLU A 83 -2.56 -14.26 -15.02
CA GLU A 83 -1.31 -14.05 -15.78
C GLU A 83 -0.19 -13.48 -14.91
N LEU A 84 -0.10 -13.90 -13.65
CA LEU A 84 0.94 -13.42 -12.74
C LEU A 84 2.32 -13.87 -13.20
N ARG A 85 3.21 -12.89 -13.33
CA ARG A 85 4.65 -13.09 -13.49
C ARG A 85 5.32 -12.39 -12.32
N LEU A 86 6.12 -13.13 -11.58
CA LEU A 86 6.85 -12.66 -10.40
C LEU A 86 8.30 -13.08 -10.52
N ASP A 87 9.21 -12.11 -10.41
CA ASP A 87 10.64 -12.36 -10.49
C ASP A 87 11.39 -11.48 -9.48
N GLY A 88 12.57 -11.92 -9.10
CA GLY A 88 13.57 -11.12 -8.41
C GLY A 88 13.26 -10.72 -6.97
N PHE A 89 12.20 -11.22 -6.34
CA PHE A 89 11.88 -10.88 -4.95
C PHE A 89 13.02 -11.34 -4.03
N ASN A 90 13.59 -10.40 -3.27
CA ASN A 90 14.73 -10.69 -2.38
C ASN A 90 14.72 -9.79 -1.12
N TYR A 91 15.86 -9.55 -0.53
CA TYR A 91 16.01 -8.80 0.73
C TYR A 91 15.71 -7.31 0.61
N GLN A 92 15.65 -6.76 -0.60
CA GLN A 92 15.26 -5.39 -0.89
C GLN A 92 14.48 -5.37 -2.21
N ASN A 93 13.33 -4.73 -2.23
CA ASN A 93 12.44 -4.71 -3.39
C ASN A 93 12.00 -3.27 -3.68
N ALA A 94 12.96 -2.48 -4.20
CA ALA A 94 12.72 -1.09 -4.57
C ALA A 94 12.04 -0.98 -5.93
N LEU A 95 11.07 -0.09 -6.03
CA LEU A 95 10.27 0.10 -7.23
C LEU A 95 10.72 1.33 -8.03
N MET A 96 10.75 1.22 -9.35
CA MET A 96 10.74 2.38 -10.25
C MET A 96 9.37 3.05 -10.23
N GLY A 97 8.33 2.30 -9.99
CA GLY A 97 6.96 2.76 -9.90
C GLY A 97 5.95 1.62 -9.90
N LEU A 98 4.70 1.98 -9.74
CA LEU A 98 3.55 1.10 -9.89
C LEU A 98 2.71 1.61 -11.06
N THR A 99 2.66 0.85 -12.14
CA THR A 99 1.89 1.19 -13.33
C THR A 99 0.54 0.47 -13.29
N LEU A 100 -0.53 1.23 -13.34
CA LEU A 100 -1.89 0.74 -13.41
C LEU A 100 -2.47 1.16 -14.77
N THR A 101 -2.82 0.19 -15.61
CA THR A 101 -3.41 0.45 -16.91
C THR A 101 -4.87 0.05 -16.92
N ASP A 102 -5.76 0.98 -17.22
CA ASP A 102 -7.18 0.75 -17.36
C ASP A 102 -7.46 0.01 -18.68
N LEU A 103 -8.01 -1.20 -18.56
CA LEU A 103 -8.33 -2.06 -19.70
C LEU A 103 -9.84 -2.14 -20.00
N ARG A 104 -10.66 -1.29 -19.36
CA ARG A 104 -12.13 -1.36 -19.53
C ARG A 104 -12.57 -1.19 -20.98
N ASP A 105 -11.86 -0.39 -21.76
CA ASP A 105 -12.15 -0.18 -23.17
C ASP A 105 -12.02 -1.46 -24.02
N ARG A 106 -11.29 -2.44 -23.52
CA ARG A 106 -11.15 -3.74 -24.19
C ARG A 106 -12.34 -4.66 -24.00
N GLN A 107 -13.30 -4.29 -23.13
CA GLN A 107 -14.54 -5.02 -22.87
C GLN A 107 -14.33 -6.48 -22.51
N MET A 108 -13.25 -6.77 -21.79
CA MET A 108 -12.96 -8.12 -21.31
C MET A 108 -13.82 -8.40 -20.07
N GLU A 109 -14.39 -9.58 -20.00
CA GLU A 109 -15.40 -9.91 -18.98
C GLU A 109 -14.86 -9.82 -17.55
N ARG A 110 -13.64 -10.30 -17.33
CA ARG A 110 -13.07 -10.42 -15.98
C ARG A 110 -11.74 -9.70 -15.79
N VAL A 111 -11.36 -8.88 -16.71
CA VAL A 111 -10.11 -8.12 -16.65
C VAL A 111 -10.41 -6.66 -16.87
N ARG A 112 -10.04 -5.84 -15.91
CA ARG A 112 -10.20 -4.38 -16.00
C ARG A 112 -8.89 -3.63 -15.85
N TRP A 113 -7.87 -4.27 -15.29
CA TRP A 113 -6.59 -3.66 -15.00
C TRP A 113 -5.42 -4.53 -15.44
N ALA A 114 -4.41 -3.90 -15.99
CA ALA A 114 -3.06 -4.45 -16.04
C ALA A 114 -2.22 -3.72 -14.99
N VAL A 115 -1.49 -4.49 -14.20
CA VAL A 115 -0.70 -4.00 -13.07
C VAL A 115 0.76 -4.38 -13.29
N HIS A 116 1.66 -3.43 -13.07
CA HIS A 116 3.09 -3.70 -13.10
C HIS A 116 3.79 -2.98 -11.95
N PHE A 117 4.36 -3.77 -11.04
CA PHE A 117 5.34 -3.30 -10.08
C PHE A 117 6.69 -3.30 -10.78
N ASN A 118 7.10 -2.13 -11.26
CA ASN A 118 8.31 -1.96 -12.05
C ASN A 118 9.53 -1.96 -11.13
N SER A 119 10.46 -2.86 -11.38
CA SER A 119 11.64 -3.03 -10.53
C SER A 119 12.68 -1.93 -10.75
N ALA A 120 13.15 -1.33 -9.65
CA ALA A 120 14.45 -0.67 -9.62
C ALA A 120 15.52 -1.64 -9.10
N PHE A 121 15.17 -2.45 -8.11
CA PHE A 121 16.00 -3.51 -7.55
C PHE A 121 15.08 -4.57 -6.92
N GLY A 122 15.36 -5.82 -7.17
CA GLY A 122 14.59 -6.92 -6.60
C GLY A 122 13.33 -7.23 -7.39
N VAL A 123 12.17 -7.16 -6.74
CA VAL A 123 10.91 -7.61 -7.30
C VAL A 123 10.53 -6.91 -8.61
N ASP A 124 10.12 -7.71 -9.57
CA ASP A 124 9.34 -7.28 -10.73
C ASP A 124 8.09 -8.16 -10.79
N ALA A 125 6.92 -7.56 -10.78
CA ALA A 125 5.66 -8.29 -10.78
C ALA A 125 4.69 -7.67 -11.77
N SER A 126 4.11 -8.49 -12.62
CA SER A 126 3.08 -8.06 -13.57
C SER A 126 1.92 -9.05 -13.60
N PHE A 127 0.72 -8.54 -13.71
CA PHE A 127 -0.49 -9.34 -13.75
C PHE A 127 -1.66 -8.52 -14.27
N GLN A 128 -2.77 -9.21 -14.50
CA GLN A 128 -4.07 -8.58 -14.77
C GLN A 128 -5.00 -8.87 -13.61
N CYS A 129 -5.98 -8.01 -13.37
CA CYS A 129 -6.98 -8.21 -12.33
C CYS A 129 -8.30 -7.54 -12.67
N TYR A 130 -9.33 -7.89 -11.89
CA TYR A 130 -10.67 -7.31 -12.03
C TYR A 130 -10.84 -6.03 -11.23
N ALA A 131 -10.32 -5.98 -10.00
CA ALA A 131 -10.49 -4.85 -9.11
C ALA A 131 -9.23 -4.61 -8.27
N ILE A 132 -9.03 -3.37 -7.87
CA ILE A 132 -7.95 -2.92 -7.01
C ILE A 132 -8.54 -2.21 -5.81
N GLU A 133 -8.02 -2.52 -4.63
CA GLU A 133 -8.44 -1.90 -3.37
C GLU A 133 -7.23 -1.39 -2.59
N VAL A 134 -7.32 -0.19 -2.05
CA VAL A 134 -6.46 0.29 -0.98
C VAL A 134 -7.10 -0.13 0.33
N VAL A 135 -6.56 -1.15 0.98
CA VAL A 135 -7.13 -1.69 2.21
C VAL A 135 -6.85 -0.75 3.39
N SER A 136 -5.62 -0.27 3.49
CA SER A 136 -5.22 0.66 4.55
C SER A 136 -4.00 1.46 4.14
N VAL A 137 -3.87 2.64 4.73
CA VAL A 137 -2.70 3.51 4.64
C VAL A 137 -2.40 3.95 6.07
N VAL A 138 -1.27 3.52 6.62
CA VAL A 138 -0.89 3.83 8.00
C VAL A 138 0.47 4.50 8.06
N PRO A 139 0.66 5.51 8.92
CA PRO A 139 1.95 6.14 9.10
C PRO A 139 3.01 5.14 9.54
N CYS A 140 4.22 5.32 9.05
CA CYS A 140 5.36 4.49 9.44
C CYS A 140 6.63 5.32 9.62
N SER A 141 7.64 4.71 10.20
CA SER A 141 8.98 5.28 10.32
C SER A 141 9.69 5.27 8.96
N LYS A 142 10.83 5.96 8.87
CA LYS A 142 11.71 5.89 7.69
C LYS A 142 12.19 4.48 7.38
N ALA A 143 12.22 3.60 8.39
CA ALA A 143 12.59 2.19 8.23
C ALA A 143 11.41 1.31 7.81
N GLY A 144 10.20 1.86 7.64
CA GLY A 144 9.01 1.11 7.25
C GLY A 144 8.35 0.36 8.40
N GLU A 145 8.57 0.78 9.62
CA GLU A 145 7.90 0.21 10.80
C GLU A 145 6.67 1.03 11.16
N ALA A 146 5.52 0.36 11.33
CA ALA A 146 4.29 1.04 11.70
C ALA A 146 4.47 1.85 12.99
N ILE A 147 4.04 3.11 12.93
CA ILE A 147 3.98 3.95 14.12
C ILE A 147 2.65 3.63 14.80
N HIS A 148 2.73 2.90 15.93
CA HIS A 148 1.56 2.72 16.77
C HIS A 148 1.29 4.07 17.44
N ALA A 149 0.08 4.64 17.21
CA ALA A 149 -0.39 5.69 18.08
C ALA A 149 -0.36 5.10 19.50
N GLU A 150 0.45 5.71 20.39
CA GLU A 150 0.31 5.38 21.79
C GLU A 150 -1.18 5.54 22.14
N PRO A 151 -1.80 4.57 22.82
CA PRO A 151 -3.13 4.79 23.35
C PRO A 151 -3.03 6.06 24.16
N GLY A 152 -3.74 7.12 23.70
CA GLY A 152 -3.66 8.44 24.32
C GLY A 152 -3.72 8.22 25.82
N ALA A 153 -2.76 8.81 26.56
CA ALA A 153 -2.70 8.64 28.00
C ALA A 153 -4.13 8.83 28.52
N ALA A 154 -4.74 7.73 28.94
CA ALA A 154 -6.03 7.79 29.55
C ALA A 154 -5.91 8.84 30.63
N ALA A 155 -6.73 9.89 30.57
CA ALA A 155 -6.73 10.91 31.58
C ALA A 155 -6.80 10.16 32.92
N ASP A 156 -5.75 10.27 33.68
CA ASP A 156 -5.63 9.63 34.97
C ASP A 156 -6.72 10.25 35.89
N GLY A 157 -7.89 9.67 35.77
CA GLY A 157 -8.97 9.92 36.72
C GLY A 157 -8.61 9.19 38.00
N GLY A 158 -7.72 9.77 38.76
CA GLY A 158 -7.33 9.23 40.05
C GLY A 158 -8.54 8.98 40.94
N GLY A 159 -8.99 7.77 40.91
CA GLY A 159 -9.90 7.21 41.90
C GLY A 159 -9.12 6.29 42.83
N MET A 160 -8.28 6.83 43.62
CA MET A 160 -7.73 6.10 44.76
C MET A 160 -8.88 5.89 45.77
N SER A 161 -9.57 4.80 45.65
CA SER A 161 -10.42 4.29 46.71
C SER A 161 -9.51 3.68 47.77
N ALA A 162 -9.28 4.39 48.85
CA ALA A 162 -8.69 3.86 50.03
C ALA A 162 -9.70 2.84 50.66
N PHE A 163 -9.33 1.60 50.76
CA PHE A 163 -10.05 0.64 51.58
C PHE A 163 -9.68 0.90 53.05
N PRO A 164 -10.67 1.16 53.95
CA PRO A 164 -10.36 1.17 55.36
C PRO A 164 -10.13 -0.25 55.80
N GLY A 165 -8.92 -0.53 56.23
CA GLY A 165 -8.64 -1.76 56.97
C GLY A 165 -9.29 -1.72 58.33
N SER A 166 -9.91 -2.78 58.73
CA SER A 166 -10.25 -3.10 60.12
C SER A 166 -9.55 -4.37 60.49
#